data_d4eb53423530dab220941462730f5e09
#
_entry.id   d4eb53423530dab220941462730f5e09
#
_cell.length_a   1.000
_cell.length_b   1.000
_cell.length_c   1.000
_cell.angle_alpha   90.00
_cell.angle_beta   90.00
_cell.angle_gamma   90.00
#
_symmetry.space_group_name_H-M   'P 1'
#
loop_
_entity.id
_entity.type
_entity.pdbx_description
1 polymer ?
#
loop_
_entity_poly.entity_id
_entity_poly.type
_entity_poly.pdbx_seq_one_letter_code
_entity_poly.pdbx_strand_id
1 'polypeptide(L)'
;MEYKFSKLYSWTSGKPISANEHGTIPVYGSNGIIGYTDNSKYFNKIILGRVGAYCGSVEYCPTEFNATDNTLITTCNEKLITYPFAFYSLKLMKLNNFAGGSAQPLITQGLLKHLKCDVPSIEKQKIIANILSAYDNLIENNNNRINLLEQMAENLYKEWFVRFRFSGYDDMEVEEKKPRGWQIGTEEKKRLVPSIFKYTELGNIGSFVRGKNITAAKMLKGDIPVISAGLQPSGFHNAANVYGASLTISASGANAGYLQYHVNDIWAADCSYYQDDATIWFVYNTLKYLRPVISNLQCGAAQPHVYPKNINKLCVLIPTEELIHKYNDFVKPYYDEIKVLNQHNQLLTQQRDMLLPRLMSGKLEV
;
A
#
# COMPACT_ATOMS: atom_id res chain seq x y z
N MET A 1 -36.13 -10.57 6.21
CA MET A 1 -36.68 -10.48 7.59
C MET A 1 -35.73 -9.67 8.46
N GLU A 2 -36.30 -8.76 9.27
CA GLU A 2 -35.48 -7.94 10.19
C GLU A 2 -35.10 -8.73 11.45
N TYR A 3 -33.82 -8.76 11.77
CA TYR A 3 -33.29 -9.40 12.97
C TYR A 3 -32.48 -8.42 13.80
N LYS A 4 -32.54 -8.56 15.15
CA LYS A 4 -31.57 -7.91 16.03
C LYS A 4 -30.21 -8.60 15.90
N PHE A 5 -29.12 -7.85 15.97
CA PHE A 5 -27.76 -8.39 15.95
C PHE A 5 -27.50 -9.42 17.05
N SER A 6 -28.13 -9.29 18.20
CA SER A 6 -28.03 -10.27 19.29
C SER A 6 -28.56 -11.68 18.94
N LYS A 7 -29.36 -11.82 17.87
CA LYS A 7 -29.80 -13.12 17.33
C LYS A 7 -28.85 -13.65 16.25
N LEU A 8 -28.18 -12.74 15.53
CA LEU A 8 -27.32 -13.06 14.39
C LEU A 8 -25.87 -13.29 14.80
N TYR A 9 -25.39 -12.57 15.82
CA TYR A 9 -23.98 -12.50 16.18
C TYR A 9 -23.75 -12.65 17.68
N SER A 10 -22.58 -13.19 18.00
CA SER A 10 -21.95 -13.06 19.30
C SER A 10 -20.54 -12.48 19.13
N TRP A 11 -20.02 -11.80 20.17
CA TRP A 11 -18.73 -11.14 20.11
C TRP A 11 -17.85 -11.54 21.28
N THR A 12 -16.56 -11.70 20.98
CA THR A 12 -15.51 -11.81 22.00
C THR A 12 -14.42 -10.77 21.69
N SER A 13 -13.80 -10.21 22.72
CA SER A 13 -12.63 -9.35 22.50
C SER A 13 -11.43 -10.20 22.07
N GLY A 14 -10.62 -9.68 21.17
CA GLY A 14 -9.30 -10.22 20.93
C GLY A 14 -8.44 -10.20 22.20
N LYS A 15 -7.20 -10.67 22.11
CA LYS A 15 -6.28 -10.71 23.26
C LYS A 15 -4.98 -10.01 22.89
N PRO A 16 -4.29 -9.39 23.85
CA PRO A 16 -2.96 -8.87 23.64
C PRO A 16 -2.06 -9.94 23.03
N ILE A 17 -1.40 -9.60 21.93
CA ILE A 17 -0.48 -10.47 21.21
C ILE A 17 0.61 -9.63 20.56
N SER A 18 1.85 -10.09 20.64
CA SER A 18 2.96 -9.52 19.89
C SER A 18 2.98 -10.13 18.49
N ALA A 19 2.92 -9.28 17.48
CA ALA A 19 3.11 -9.67 16.10
C ALA A 19 4.59 -9.54 15.72
N ASN A 20 5.05 -10.36 14.76
CA ASN A 20 6.37 -10.30 14.16
C ASN A 20 6.25 -10.26 12.62
N GLU A 21 7.38 -10.16 11.93
CA GLU A 21 7.42 -10.13 10.47
C GLU A 21 7.61 -11.52 9.82
N HIS A 22 7.88 -12.55 10.62
CA HIS A 22 8.32 -13.87 10.15
C HIS A 22 7.27 -14.97 10.25
N GLY A 23 6.19 -14.75 10.99
CA GLY A 23 5.09 -15.70 11.11
C GLY A 23 4.28 -15.82 9.82
N THR A 24 3.47 -16.87 9.72
CA THR A 24 2.60 -17.14 8.55
C THR A 24 1.13 -16.80 8.80
N ILE A 25 0.72 -16.68 10.07
CA ILE A 25 -0.66 -16.47 10.50
C ILE A 25 -0.88 -15.00 10.78
N PRO A 26 -1.83 -14.31 10.10
CA PRO A 26 -2.04 -12.88 10.27
C PRO A 26 -2.58 -12.52 11.65
N VAL A 27 -2.10 -11.39 12.17
CA VAL A 27 -2.58 -10.76 13.41
C VAL A 27 -3.31 -9.47 13.04
N TYR A 28 -4.59 -9.37 13.42
CA TYR A 28 -5.43 -8.22 13.14
C TYR A 28 -5.46 -7.24 14.31
N GLY A 29 -5.30 -5.96 14.01
CA GLY A 29 -5.64 -4.82 14.84
C GLY A 29 -6.87 -4.09 14.31
N SER A 30 -7.25 -2.95 14.90
CA SER A 30 -8.37 -2.12 14.40
C SER A 30 -8.16 -1.61 12.98
N ASN A 31 -6.93 -1.51 12.50
CA ASN A 31 -6.56 -1.02 11.17
C ASN A 31 -6.22 -2.13 10.16
N GLY A 32 -6.67 -3.36 10.40
CA GLY A 32 -6.36 -4.52 9.55
C GLY A 32 -5.17 -5.33 10.09
N ILE A 33 -4.43 -5.99 9.20
CA ILE A 33 -3.26 -6.81 9.56
C ILE A 33 -2.13 -5.91 10.07
N ILE A 34 -1.61 -6.23 11.27
CA ILE A 34 -0.53 -5.50 11.94
C ILE A 34 0.79 -6.29 12.02
N GLY A 35 0.80 -7.51 11.51
CA GLY A 35 1.94 -8.43 11.49
C GLY A 35 1.48 -9.87 11.50
N TYR A 36 2.38 -10.79 11.83
CA TYR A 36 2.14 -12.22 11.73
C TYR A 36 2.60 -12.94 13.01
N THR A 37 2.22 -14.21 13.13
CA THR A 37 2.60 -15.12 14.23
C THR A 37 2.59 -16.57 13.72
N ASP A 38 3.12 -17.50 14.53
CA ASP A 38 3.18 -18.93 14.17
C ASP A 38 2.00 -19.73 14.76
N ASN A 39 1.22 -19.16 15.67
CA ASN A 39 0.12 -19.84 16.32
C ASN A 39 -1.21 -19.14 16.04
N SER A 40 -2.23 -19.92 15.68
CA SER A 40 -3.60 -19.42 15.48
C SER A 40 -4.45 -19.55 16.73
N LYS A 41 -5.45 -18.68 16.85
CA LYS A 41 -6.44 -18.72 17.91
C LYS A 41 -7.86 -18.72 17.38
N TYR A 42 -8.06 -18.17 16.22
CA TYR A 42 -9.35 -18.02 15.58
C TYR A 42 -9.30 -18.58 14.16
N PHE A 43 -10.46 -19.04 13.69
CA PHE A 43 -10.66 -19.57 12.34
C PHE A 43 -12.00 -19.10 11.81
N ASN A 44 -12.06 -18.64 10.57
CA ASN A 44 -13.28 -18.25 9.87
C ASN A 44 -14.20 -17.32 10.68
N LYS A 45 -13.73 -16.09 10.94
CA LYS A 45 -14.47 -15.07 11.69
C LYS A 45 -14.39 -13.70 11.02
N ILE A 46 -15.33 -12.83 11.41
CA ILE A 46 -15.29 -11.40 11.09
C ILE A 46 -14.65 -10.67 12.26
N ILE A 47 -13.78 -9.72 11.93
CA ILE A 47 -13.04 -8.89 12.88
C ILE A 47 -13.56 -7.47 12.75
N LEU A 48 -13.96 -6.86 13.87
CA LEU A 48 -14.38 -5.46 13.91
C LEU A 48 -13.32 -4.64 14.67
N GLY A 49 -12.90 -3.54 14.09
CA GLY A 49 -12.08 -2.55 14.79
C GLY A 49 -12.89 -1.91 15.93
N ARG A 50 -12.35 -1.97 17.15
CA ARG A 50 -13.08 -1.55 18.34
C ARG A 50 -12.80 -0.12 18.76
N VAL A 51 -11.58 0.37 18.57
CA VAL A 51 -11.10 1.65 19.13
C VAL A 51 -10.36 2.50 18.11
N GLY A 52 -10.35 3.82 18.37
CA GLY A 52 -9.56 4.79 17.63
C GLY A 52 -10.08 5.16 16.26
N ALA A 53 -9.22 5.70 15.40
CA ALA A 53 -9.58 6.21 14.07
C ALA A 53 -10.19 5.14 13.15
N TYR A 54 -9.82 3.87 13.35
CA TYR A 54 -10.36 2.72 12.60
C TYR A 54 -11.50 1.99 13.31
N CYS A 55 -12.10 2.64 14.32
CA CYS A 55 -13.26 2.11 15.01
C CYS A 55 -14.40 1.87 14.02
N GLY A 56 -14.97 0.67 14.00
CA GLY A 56 -16.01 0.26 13.05
C GLY A 56 -15.49 -0.33 11.72
N SER A 57 -14.18 -0.48 11.54
CA SER A 57 -13.63 -1.28 10.45
C SER A 57 -14.16 -2.72 10.50
N VAL A 58 -14.34 -3.33 9.34
CA VAL A 58 -14.85 -4.70 9.20
C VAL A 58 -13.91 -5.48 8.30
N GLU A 59 -13.31 -6.52 8.84
CA GLU A 59 -12.46 -7.46 8.13
C GLU A 59 -13.02 -8.88 8.23
N TYR A 60 -12.78 -9.71 7.25
CA TYR A 60 -13.16 -11.12 7.24
C TYR A 60 -11.94 -11.98 6.94
N CYS A 61 -11.64 -12.90 7.85
CA CYS A 61 -10.60 -13.89 7.64
C CYS A 61 -11.21 -15.29 7.59
N PRO A 62 -11.24 -15.93 6.41
CA PRO A 62 -11.77 -17.28 6.24
C PRO A 62 -10.83 -18.39 6.71
N THR A 63 -9.57 -18.02 6.99
CA THR A 63 -8.51 -18.94 7.43
C THR A 63 -8.18 -18.73 8.91
N GLU A 64 -7.07 -19.31 9.36
CA GLU A 64 -6.52 -19.12 10.69
C GLU A 64 -5.97 -17.71 10.89
N PHE A 65 -6.19 -17.12 12.07
CA PHE A 65 -5.68 -15.80 12.44
C PHE A 65 -5.60 -15.58 13.94
N ASN A 66 -4.98 -14.45 14.31
CA ASN A 66 -5.06 -13.86 15.64
C ASN A 66 -5.57 -12.41 15.55
N ALA A 67 -6.02 -11.88 16.70
CA ALA A 67 -6.48 -10.50 16.76
C ALA A 67 -6.23 -9.91 18.15
N THR A 68 -5.86 -8.62 18.16
CA THR A 68 -5.54 -7.88 19.40
C THR A 68 -6.80 -7.51 20.17
N ASP A 69 -6.64 -7.09 21.41
CA ASP A 69 -7.68 -6.58 22.30
C ASP A 69 -8.38 -5.30 21.78
N ASN A 70 -7.78 -4.64 20.78
CA ASN A 70 -8.40 -3.52 20.07
C ASN A 70 -9.45 -3.96 19.04
N THR A 71 -9.80 -5.24 18.99
CA THR A 71 -10.77 -5.82 18.06
C THR A 71 -11.88 -6.57 18.77
N LEU A 72 -13.00 -6.73 18.08
CA LEU A 72 -14.07 -7.65 18.44
C LEU A 72 -14.16 -8.76 17.39
N ILE A 73 -14.09 -10.01 17.85
CA ILE A 73 -14.24 -11.20 17.00
C ILE A 73 -15.71 -11.55 16.95
N THR A 74 -16.29 -11.50 15.74
CA THR A 74 -17.71 -11.78 15.51
C THR A 74 -17.91 -13.22 15.10
N THR A 75 -18.73 -13.93 15.84
CA THR A 75 -19.19 -15.28 15.50
C THR A 75 -20.63 -15.19 14.99
N CYS A 76 -20.87 -15.70 13.79
CA CYS A 76 -22.20 -15.74 13.16
C CYS A 76 -23.03 -16.92 13.67
N ASN A 77 -24.33 -16.70 13.80
CA ASN A 77 -25.30 -17.78 13.91
C ASN A 77 -25.59 -18.33 12.50
N GLU A 78 -24.85 -19.36 12.10
CA GLU A 78 -24.86 -19.89 10.73
C GLU A 78 -26.23 -20.47 10.28
N LYS A 79 -27.15 -20.69 11.22
CA LYS A 79 -28.54 -21.03 10.88
C LYS A 79 -29.32 -19.86 10.28
N LEU A 80 -28.88 -18.64 10.51
CA LEU A 80 -29.54 -17.41 10.07
C LEU A 80 -28.74 -16.59 9.10
N ILE A 81 -27.39 -16.56 9.25
CA ILE A 81 -26.52 -15.69 8.47
C ILE A 81 -25.16 -16.34 8.21
N THR A 82 -24.72 -16.30 6.94
CA THR A 82 -23.40 -16.81 6.52
C THR A 82 -22.32 -15.76 6.76
N TYR A 83 -21.07 -16.17 7.04
CA TYR A 83 -19.94 -15.24 7.26
C TYR A 83 -19.69 -14.29 6.08
N PRO A 84 -19.61 -14.76 4.81
CA PRO A 84 -19.38 -13.85 3.69
C PRO A 84 -20.49 -12.80 3.52
N PHE A 85 -21.77 -13.17 3.67
CA PHE A 85 -22.88 -12.21 3.63
C PHE A 85 -22.82 -11.23 4.80
N ALA A 86 -22.56 -11.72 6.01
CA ALA A 86 -22.44 -10.92 7.22
C ALA A 86 -21.33 -9.85 7.08
N PHE A 87 -20.19 -10.22 6.46
CA PHE A 87 -19.10 -9.28 6.19
C PHE A 87 -19.58 -8.09 5.36
N TYR A 88 -20.23 -8.32 4.24
CA TYR A 88 -20.74 -7.24 3.38
C TYR A 88 -21.87 -6.46 4.04
N SER A 89 -22.74 -7.12 4.80
CA SER A 89 -23.81 -6.48 5.56
C SER A 89 -23.25 -5.50 6.60
N LEU A 90 -22.27 -5.94 7.39
CA LEU A 90 -21.62 -5.11 8.40
C LEU A 90 -20.82 -3.96 7.77
N LYS A 91 -20.15 -4.19 6.65
CA LYS A 91 -19.40 -3.18 5.91
C LYS A 91 -20.30 -2.07 5.37
N LEU A 92 -21.49 -2.44 4.83
CA LEU A 92 -22.49 -1.48 4.34
C LEU A 92 -23.04 -0.59 5.46
N MET A 93 -23.16 -1.12 6.68
CA MET A 93 -23.72 -0.37 7.81
C MET A 93 -22.85 0.78 8.32
N LYS A 94 -21.57 0.85 7.91
CA LYS A 94 -20.62 1.89 8.35
C LYS A 94 -20.64 2.02 9.88
N LEU A 95 -20.24 0.96 10.57
CA LEU A 95 -20.35 0.84 12.02
C LEU A 95 -19.69 1.99 12.81
N ASN A 96 -18.74 2.70 12.22
CA ASN A 96 -18.13 3.91 12.80
C ASN A 96 -19.16 5.01 13.15
N ASN A 97 -20.29 5.09 12.42
CA ASN A 97 -21.36 6.03 12.71
C ASN A 97 -22.09 5.75 14.03
N PHE A 98 -21.93 4.56 14.59
CA PHE A 98 -22.52 4.15 15.85
C PHE A 98 -21.52 4.18 17.02
N ALA A 99 -20.24 4.55 16.75
CA ALA A 99 -19.24 4.60 17.81
C ALA A 99 -19.60 5.66 18.86
N GLY A 100 -19.44 5.31 20.14
CA GLY A 100 -19.56 6.25 21.25
C GLY A 100 -18.18 6.84 21.60
N GLY A 101 -18.18 7.95 22.37
CA GLY A 101 -16.98 8.62 22.85
C GLY A 101 -16.52 9.76 21.93
N SER A 102 -16.43 10.99 22.48
CA SER A 102 -16.06 12.18 21.73
C SER A 102 -14.54 12.31 21.48
N ALA A 103 -13.72 11.82 22.39
CA ALA A 103 -12.26 11.91 22.30
C ALA A 103 -11.62 10.67 21.63
N GLN A 104 -12.17 9.48 21.90
CA GLN A 104 -11.71 8.24 21.30
C GLN A 104 -12.93 7.39 20.93
N PRO A 105 -13.26 7.26 19.62
CA PRO A 105 -14.37 6.44 19.18
C PRO A 105 -14.23 5.00 19.68
N LEU A 106 -15.32 4.43 20.20
CA LEU A 106 -15.38 3.08 20.75
C LEU A 106 -16.66 2.38 20.35
N ILE A 107 -16.55 1.15 19.84
CA ILE A 107 -17.67 0.22 19.66
C ILE A 107 -17.66 -0.79 20.77
N THR A 108 -18.83 -0.94 21.43
CA THR A 108 -19.05 -1.92 22.49
C THR A 108 -19.98 -3.04 22.04
N GLN A 109 -19.83 -4.22 22.64
CA GLN A 109 -20.76 -5.33 22.40
C GLN A 109 -22.22 -4.96 22.78
N GLY A 110 -22.38 -4.12 23.82
CA GLY A 110 -23.69 -3.64 24.26
C GLY A 110 -24.40 -2.85 23.16
N LEU A 111 -23.67 -1.93 22.53
CA LEU A 111 -24.17 -1.13 21.40
C LEU A 111 -24.56 -2.03 20.22
N LEU A 112 -23.69 -2.95 19.81
CA LEU A 112 -23.92 -3.83 18.68
C LEU A 112 -25.15 -4.71 18.84
N LYS A 113 -25.46 -5.20 20.06
CA LYS A 113 -26.61 -6.05 20.35
C LYS A 113 -27.97 -5.43 19.99
N HIS A 114 -28.06 -4.10 19.99
CA HIS A 114 -29.29 -3.36 19.72
C HIS A 114 -29.49 -3.03 18.24
N LEU A 115 -28.46 -3.12 17.43
CA LEU A 115 -28.59 -2.90 15.98
C LEU A 115 -29.46 -3.98 15.33
N LYS A 116 -30.02 -3.63 14.18
CA LYS A 116 -30.87 -4.50 13.39
C LYS A 116 -30.43 -4.47 11.93
N CYS A 117 -30.63 -5.56 11.23
CA CYS A 117 -30.51 -5.62 9.77
C CYS A 117 -31.51 -6.61 9.17
N ASP A 118 -31.78 -6.40 7.90
CA ASP A 118 -32.54 -7.36 7.10
C ASP A 118 -31.63 -8.48 6.62
N VAL A 119 -32.16 -9.73 6.77
CA VAL A 119 -31.44 -10.94 6.38
C VAL A 119 -32.30 -11.73 5.43
N PRO A 120 -31.92 -11.97 4.17
CA PRO A 120 -32.62 -12.82 3.24
C PRO A 120 -32.41 -14.30 3.56
N SER A 121 -33.02 -15.21 2.75
CA SER A 121 -32.79 -16.65 2.87
C SER A 121 -31.30 -17.00 2.67
N ILE A 122 -30.85 -18.11 3.22
CA ILE A 122 -29.45 -18.56 3.12
C ILE A 122 -29.01 -18.72 1.65
N GLU A 123 -29.88 -19.16 0.77
CA GLU A 123 -29.62 -19.29 -0.67
C GLU A 123 -29.32 -17.93 -1.29
N LYS A 124 -30.18 -16.92 -1.03
CA LYS A 124 -29.93 -15.54 -1.51
C LYS A 124 -28.66 -14.93 -0.91
N GLN A 125 -28.37 -15.17 0.38
CA GLN A 125 -27.13 -14.74 1.00
C GLN A 125 -25.90 -15.28 0.26
N LYS A 126 -25.89 -16.57 -0.08
CA LYS A 126 -24.81 -17.20 -0.84
C LYS A 126 -24.63 -16.56 -2.21
N ILE A 127 -25.72 -16.32 -2.94
CA ILE A 127 -25.65 -15.69 -4.27
C ILE A 127 -25.09 -14.28 -4.16
N ILE A 128 -25.60 -13.45 -3.26
CA ILE A 128 -25.13 -12.08 -3.03
C ILE A 128 -23.65 -12.07 -2.66
N ALA A 129 -23.26 -12.92 -1.70
CA ALA A 129 -21.88 -13.01 -1.25
C ALA A 129 -20.94 -13.46 -2.38
N ASN A 130 -21.34 -14.43 -3.20
CA ASN A 130 -20.55 -14.90 -4.34
C ASN A 130 -20.35 -13.80 -5.39
N ILE A 131 -21.38 -13.01 -5.69
CA ILE A 131 -21.26 -11.88 -6.62
C ILE A 131 -20.25 -10.86 -6.10
N LEU A 132 -20.37 -10.45 -4.83
CA LEU A 132 -19.50 -9.42 -4.25
C LEU A 132 -18.07 -9.92 -4.04
N SER A 133 -17.90 -11.17 -3.59
CA SER A 133 -16.56 -11.76 -3.40
C SER A 133 -15.81 -11.99 -4.71
N ALA A 134 -16.52 -12.17 -5.85
CA ALA A 134 -15.84 -12.26 -7.14
C ALA A 134 -15.08 -10.97 -7.48
N TYR A 135 -15.62 -9.79 -7.14
CA TYR A 135 -14.92 -8.52 -7.29
C TYR A 135 -13.70 -8.44 -6.34
N ASP A 136 -13.87 -8.78 -5.07
CA ASP A 136 -12.78 -8.74 -4.10
C ASP A 136 -11.64 -9.70 -4.46
N ASN A 137 -11.98 -10.91 -4.93
CA ASN A 137 -11.00 -11.90 -5.39
C ASN A 137 -10.24 -11.44 -6.64
N LEU A 138 -10.91 -10.74 -7.57
CA LEU A 138 -10.24 -10.16 -8.73
C LEU A 138 -9.29 -9.03 -8.31
N ILE A 139 -9.70 -8.16 -7.38
CA ILE A 139 -8.86 -7.09 -6.85
C ILE A 139 -7.64 -7.69 -6.14
N GLU A 140 -7.82 -8.72 -5.31
CA GLU A 140 -6.74 -9.41 -4.63
C GLU A 140 -5.77 -10.06 -5.63
N ASN A 141 -6.27 -10.76 -6.64
CA ASN A 141 -5.46 -11.35 -7.70
C ASN A 141 -4.62 -10.28 -8.42
N ASN A 142 -5.26 -9.15 -8.80
CA ASN A 142 -4.54 -8.05 -9.43
C ASN A 142 -3.46 -7.48 -8.52
N ASN A 143 -3.72 -7.31 -7.22
CA ASN A 143 -2.71 -6.83 -6.26
C ASN A 143 -1.54 -7.82 -6.14
N ASN A 144 -1.80 -9.12 -6.13
CA ASN A 144 -0.76 -10.15 -6.13
C ASN A 144 0.08 -10.09 -7.42
N ARG A 145 -0.54 -9.88 -8.59
CA ARG A 145 0.18 -9.68 -9.86
C ARG A 145 1.05 -8.41 -9.82
N ILE A 146 0.53 -7.30 -9.29
CA ILE A 146 1.30 -6.05 -9.12
C ILE A 146 2.54 -6.32 -8.27
N ASN A 147 2.39 -6.96 -7.12
CA ASN A 147 3.51 -7.29 -6.24
C ASN A 147 4.57 -8.17 -6.94
N LEU A 148 4.14 -9.15 -7.74
CA LEU A 148 5.06 -10.01 -8.51
C LEU A 148 5.81 -9.22 -9.58
N LEU A 149 5.13 -8.34 -10.32
CA LEU A 149 5.75 -7.49 -11.35
C LEU A 149 6.79 -6.54 -10.74
N GLU A 150 6.49 -5.95 -9.57
CA GLU A 150 7.45 -5.14 -8.83
C GLU A 150 8.68 -5.95 -8.37
N GLN A 151 8.47 -7.17 -7.88
CA GLN A 151 9.56 -8.06 -7.48
C GLN A 151 10.41 -8.49 -8.69
N MET A 152 9.79 -8.74 -9.85
CA MET A 152 10.51 -9.05 -11.08
C MET A 152 11.43 -7.90 -11.50
N ALA A 153 10.93 -6.65 -11.48
CA ALA A 153 11.74 -5.47 -11.80
C ALA A 153 12.90 -5.28 -10.80
N GLU A 154 12.63 -5.44 -9.50
CA GLU A 154 13.65 -5.33 -8.45
C GLU A 154 14.71 -6.43 -8.55
N ASN A 155 14.29 -7.67 -8.83
CA ASN A 155 15.23 -8.78 -8.99
C ASN A 155 16.11 -8.59 -10.22
N LEU A 156 15.54 -8.13 -11.34
CA LEU A 156 16.32 -7.81 -12.52
C LEU A 156 17.34 -6.70 -12.25
N TYR A 157 16.93 -5.64 -11.50
CA TYR A 157 17.85 -4.60 -11.06
C TYR A 157 19.03 -5.18 -10.26
N LYS A 158 18.73 -6.07 -9.30
CA LYS A 158 19.76 -6.72 -8.48
C LYS A 158 20.71 -7.59 -9.31
N GLU A 159 20.18 -8.33 -10.30
CA GLU A 159 21.01 -9.13 -11.20
C GLU A 159 21.94 -8.24 -12.02
N TRP A 160 21.44 -7.17 -12.63
CA TRP A 160 22.22 -6.35 -13.53
C TRP A 160 23.18 -5.39 -12.83
N PHE A 161 22.75 -4.73 -11.74
CA PHE A 161 23.48 -3.60 -11.15
C PHE A 161 24.08 -3.89 -9.76
N VAL A 162 23.64 -4.96 -9.12
CA VAL A 162 24.20 -5.39 -7.85
C VAL A 162 25.13 -6.58 -8.02
N ARG A 163 24.72 -7.56 -8.84
CA ARG A 163 25.49 -8.80 -9.11
C ARG A 163 26.27 -8.74 -10.43
N PHE A 164 26.04 -7.72 -11.24
CA PHE A 164 26.65 -7.48 -12.55
C PHE A 164 26.40 -8.59 -13.57
N ARG A 165 25.27 -9.29 -13.49
CA ARG A 165 24.87 -10.35 -14.40
C ARG A 165 23.98 -9.79 -15.52
N PHE A 166 24.56 -9.01 -16.41
CA PHE A 166 23.93 -8.48 -17.61
C PHE A 166 24.66 -8.96 -18.88
N SER A 167 23.99 -8.90 -20.01
CA SER A 167 24.59 -9.35 -21.28
C SER A 167 25.86 -8.58 -21.64
N GLY A 168 26.97 -9.29 -21.89
CA GLY A 168 28.27 -8.72 -22.17
C GLY A 168 29.18 -8.49 -20.97
N TYR A 169 28.76 -8.88 -19.75
CA TYR A 169 29.59 -8.71 -18.55
C TYR A 169 30.90 -9.54 -18.61
N ASP A 170 30.82 -10.78 -19.12
CA ASP A 170 31.98 -11.71 -19.13
C ASP A 170 33.17 -11.19 -19.93
N ASP A 171 32.94 -10.29 -20.87
CA ASP A 171 33.95 -9.68 -21.73
C ASP A 171 34.47 -8.33 -21.16
N MET A 172 34.00 -7.91 -19.96
CA MET A 172 34.34 -6.61 -19.40
C MET A 172 35.49 -6.66 -18.41
N GLU A 173 36.33 -5.65 -18.48
CA GLU A 173 37.33 -5.40 -17.46
C GLU A 173 36.63 -4.98 -16.14
N VAL A 174 37.12 -5.48 -15.02
CA VAL A 174 36.66 -5.11 -13.68
C VAL A 174 37.74 -4.28 -12.98
N GLU A 175 37.32 -3.26 -12.27
CA GLU A 175 38.16 -2.36 -11.54
C GLU A 175 37.76 -2.29 -10.07
N GLU A 176 38.73 -2.06 -9.19
CA GLU A 176 38.48 -1.80 -7.80
C GLU A 176 38.05 -0.35 -7.59
N LYS A 177 36.78 -0.09 -7.27
CA LYS A 177 36.26 1.26 -7.05
C LYS A 177 35.74 1.43 -5.63
N LYS A 178 35.95 2.63 -5.09
CA LYS A 178 35.50 3.04 -3.76
C LYS A 178 34.41 4.10 -3.90
N PRO A 179 33.26 3.95 -3.21
CA PRO A 179 32.28 5.02 -3.16
C PRO A 179 32.87 6.27 -2.52
N ARG A 180 32.59 7.43 -3.11
CA ARG A 180 32.94 8.73 -2.53
C ARG A 180 31.68 9.30 -1.87
N GLY A 181 31.75 9.59 -0.57
CA GLY A 181 30.65 10.23 0.15
C GLY A 181 29.84 9.27 1.01
N TRP A 182 28.71 9.75 1.46
CA TRP A 182 27.83 9.13 2.44
C TRP A 182 27.20 7.85 1.92
N GLN A 183 27.66 6.70 2.41
CA GLN A 183 26.94 5.44 2.27
C GLN A 183 26.84 4.77 3.63
N ILE A 184 25.62 4.38 3.99
CA ILE A 184 25.30 3.80 5.26
C ILE A 184 25.79 2.38 5.35
N GLY A 185 26.38 2.04 6.51
CA GLY A 185 26.63 0.67 6.97
C GLY A 185 27.67 -0.09 6.17
N THR A 186 28.31 0.56 5.21
CA THR A 186 29.49 0.03 4.55
C THR A 186 30.69 0.76 5.12
N GLU A 187 31.51 0.05 5.89
CA GLU A 187 32.93 0.38 5.88
C GLU A 187 33.29 0.73 4.44
N GLU A 188 34.18 1.71 4.24
CA GLU A 188 34.69 2.15 2.93
C GLU A 188 35.36 1.02 2.13
N LYS A 189 34.63 -0.11 1.93
CA LYS A 189 35.15 -1.28 1.23
C LYS A 189 35.20 -0.99 -0.25
N LYS A 190 36.37 -1.11 -0.79
CA LYS A 190 36.58 -1.20 -2.23
C LYS A 190 35.78 -2.38 -2.76
N ARG A 191 35.12 -2.18 -3.88
CA ARG A 191 34.33 -3.21 -4.57
C ARG A 191 34.84 -3.36 -5.99
N LEU A 192 34.95 -4.60 -6.44
CA LEU A 192 35.17 -4.91 -7.85
C LEU A 192 33.89 -4.61 -8.61
N VAL A 193 33.98 -3.71 -9.58
CA VAL A 193 32.87 -3.30 -10.45
C VAL A 193 33.34 -3.27 -11.90
N PRO A 194 32.43 -3.51 -12.87
CA PRO A 194 32.80 -3.37 -14.28
C PRO A 194 33.33 -1.96 -14.58
N SER A 195 34.30 -1.85 -15.47
CA SER A 195 34.96 -0.58 -15.81
C SER A 195 34.00 0.51 -16.28
N ILE A 196 32.89 0.09 -16.93
CA ILE A 196 31.83 0.98 -17.43
C ILE A 196 30.98 1.63 -16.32
N PHE A 197 31.06 1.16 -15.05
CA PHE A 197 30.33 1.73 -13.93
C PHE A 197 31.11 2.83 -13.25
N LYS A 198 30.45 3.91 -12.85
CA LYS A 198 31.06 5.03 -12.15
C LYS A 198 30.27 5.41 -10.92
N TYR A 199 30.96 5.70 -9.81
CA TYR A 199 30.34 6.37 -8.66
C TYR A 199 30.19 7.86 -8.96
N THR A 200 28.94 8.35 -8.95
CA THR A 200 28.64 9.76 -9.20
C THR A 200 27.41 10.20 -8.40
N GLU A 201 27.09 11.47 -8.40
CA GLU A 201 25.87 11.97 -7.77
C GLU A 201 24.64 11.56 -8.57
N LEU A 202 23.56 11.17 -7.88
CA LEU A 202 22.28 10.80 -8.50
C LEU A 202 21.75 11.90 -9.42
N GLY A 203 21.97 13.17 -9.04
CA GLY A 203 21.58 14.34 -9.83
C GLY A 203 22.20 14.41 -11.23
N ASN A 204 23.26 13.63 -11.51
CA ASN A 204 23.84 13.54 -12.85
C ASN A 204 23.05 12.64 -13.81
N ILE A 205 22.14 11.77 -13.30
CA ILE A 205 21.17 11.05 -14.15
C ILE A 205 19.97 11.96 -14.43
N GLY A 206 19.54 12.69 -13.41
CA GLY A 206 18.43 13.62 -13.42
C GLY A 206 18.09 14.07 -12.00
N SER A 207 17.48 15.21 -11.87
CA SER A 207 17.35 15.89 -10.59
C SER A 207 15.94 15.76 -10.01
N PHE A 208 15.86 15.36 -8.73
CA PHE A 208 14.67 15.59 -7.94
C PHE A 208 14.45 17.08 -7.72
N VAL A 209 13.21 17.52 -7.91
CA VAL A 209 12.79 18.91 -7.69
C VAL A 209 11.67 18.97 -6.66
N ARG A 210 11.49 20.13 -6.02
CA ARG A 210 10.44 20.32 -5.02
C ARG A 210 9.07 20.44 -5.68
N GLY A 211 8.06 19.75 -5.12
CA GLY A 211 6.67 19.92 -5.50
C GLY A 211 6.11 21.29 -5.10
N LYS A 212 4.92 21.59 -5.58
CA LYS A 212 4.22 22.85 -5.34
C LYS A 212 3.08 22.63 -4.36
N ASN A 213 3.22 23.16 -3.14
CA ASN A 213 2.21 23.02 -2.11
C ASN A 213 0.85 23.58 -2.54
N ILE A 214 -0.21 22.86 -2.15
CA ILE A 214 -1.61 23.26 -2.31
C ILE A 214 -2.34 22.99 -0.99
N THR A 215 -3.15 23.95 -0.55
CA THR A 215 -3.99 23.78 0.64
C THR A 215 -5.32 23.15 0.26
N ALA A 216 -5.98 22.46 1.19
CA ALA A 216 -7.29 21.85 0.96
C ALA A 216 -8.33 22.83 0.41
N ALA A 217 -8.28 24.09 0.86
CA ALA A 217 -9.19 25.18 0.38
C ALA A 217 -8.95 25.57 -1.09
N LYS A 218 -7.77 25.27 -1.66
CA LYS A 218 -7.43 25.54 -3.06
C LYS A 218 -7.58 24.33 -3.97
N MET A 219 -7.87 23.15 -3.41
CA MET A 219 -8.14 21.95 -4.19
C MET A 219 -9.53 22.09 -4.83
N LEU A 220 -9.58 22.06 -6.15
CA LEU A 220 -10.84 22.02 -6.90
C LEU A 220 -11.23 20.55 -7.14
N LYS A 221 -12.53 20.29 -7.22
CA LYS A 221 -13.05 18.92 -7.43
C LYS A 221 -12.46 18.30 -8.70
N GLY A 222 -11.85 17.13 -8.55
CA GLY A 222 -11.24 16.36 -9.63
C GLY A 222 -10.71 15.01 -9.11
N ASP A 223 -10.02 14.28 -9.99
CA ASP A 223 -9.58 12.91 -9.74
C ASP A 223 -8.04 12.77 -9.67
N ILE A 224 -7.32 13.88 -9.84
CA ILE A 224 -5.84 13.89 -9.78
C ILE A 224 -5.40 13.82 -8.31
N PRO A 225 -4.68 12.78 -7.88
CA PRO A 225 -4.25 12.66 -6.49
C PRO A 225 -3.19 13.72 -6.13
N VAL A 226 -3.35 14.34 -4.97
CA VAL A 226 -2.40 15.29 -4.40
C VAL A 226 -1.45 14.53 -3.47
N ILE A 227 -0.20 14.43 -3.88
CA ILE A 227 0.85 13.71 -3.16
C ILE A 227 1.61 14.66 -2.24
N SER A 228 1.54 14.40 -0.95
CA SER A 228 2.19 15.18 0.09
C SER A 228 3.11 14.30 0.95
N ALA A 229 3.32 14.67 2.20
CA ALA A 229 4.18 13.93 3.13
C ALA A 229 3.56 12.62 3.68
N GLY A 230 2.28 12.34 3.40
CA GLY A 230 1.58 11.13 3.84
C GLY A 230 1.86 9.91 2.95
N LEU A 231 1.48 8.73 3.45
CA LEU A 231 1.53 7.48 2.67
C LEU A 231 0.39 7.40 1.63
N GLN A 232 -0.68 8.15 1.85
CA GLN A 232 -1.84 8.24 0.97
C GLN A 232 -1.97 9.66 0.42
N PRO A 233 -2.64 9.87 -0.71
CA PRO A 233 -2.96 11.20 -1.20
C PRO A 233 -3.61 12.05 -0.12
N SER A 234 -3.21 13.31 0.01
CA SER A 234 -3.80 14.26 0.94
C SER A 234 -5.15 14.82 0.47
N GLY A 235 -5.53 14.53 -0.77
CA GLY A 235 -6.77 14.93 -1.40
C GLY A 235 -6.70 14.70 -2.91
N PHE A 236 -7.69 15.25 -3.62
CA PHE A 236 -7.76 15.19 -5.08
C PHE A 236 -7.95 16.60 -5.66
N HIS A 237 -7.41 16.82 -6.85
CA HIS A 237 -7.48 18.10 -7.57
C HIS A 237 -7.88 17.90 -9.01
N ASN A 238 -8.31 18.94 -9.69
CA ASN A 238 -8.73 18.90 -11.10
C ASN A 238 -7.59 19.06 -12.11
N ALA A 239 -6.37 19.33 -11.63
CA ALA A 239 -5.20 19.52 -12.48
C ALA A 239 -3.98 18.79 -11.91
N ALA A 240 -3.08 18.34 -12.79
CA ALA A 240 -1.78 17.81 -12.44
C ALA A 240 -0.69 18.88 -12.58
N ASN A 241 0.41 18.71 -11.86
CA ASN A 241 1.64 19.44 -12.09
C ASN A 241 2.81 18.50 -12.48
N VAL A 242 2.56 17.18 -12.46
CA VAL A 242 3.48 16.14 -12.96
C VAL A 242 2.64 15.16 -13.78
N TYR A 243 3.06 14.88 -15.02
CA TYR A 243 2.31 14.10 -15.99
C TYR A 243 3.00 12.78 -16.30
N GLY A 244 2.23 11.69 -16.33
CA GLY A 244 2.76 10.35 -16.60
C GLY A 244 3.51 9.73 -15.43
N ALA A 245 4.44 8.83 -15.74
CA ALA A 245 5.20 8.12 -14.72
C ALA A 245 6.12 9.07 -13.95
N SER A 246 6.13 8.96 -12.63
CA SER A 246 6.96 9.82 -11.77
C SER A 246 7.30 9.13 -10.45
N LEU A 247 8.35 9.61 -9.79
CA LEU A 247 8.74 9.21 -8.44
C LEU A 247 8.50 10.37 -7.48
N THR A 248 8.09 10.06 -6.27
CA THR A 248 8.05 11.06 -5.20
C THR A 248 8.78 10.57 -3.97
N ILE A 249 9.42 11.50 -3.26
CA ILE A 249 10.01 11.28 -1.94
C ILE A 249 9.36 12.29 -0.99
N SER A 250 8.71 11.76 0.05
CA SER A 250 8.08 12.57 1.09
C SER A 250 9.09 13.53 1.71
N ALA A 251 8.73 14.79 1.82
CA ALA A 251 9.67 15.83 2.23
C ALA A 251 9.68 16.10 3.73
N SER A 252 8.63 15.76 4.47
CA SER A 252 8.48 16.19 5.87
C SER A 252 7.73 15.18 6.74
N GLY A 253 7.87 15.35 8.07
CA GLY A 253 7.13 14.58 9.07
C GLY A 253 7.62 13.15 9.25
N ALA A 254 6.79 12.31 9.89
CA ALA A 254 7.14 10.93 10.23
C ALA A 254 7.50 10.04 9.02
N ASN A 255 7.01 10.40 7.83
CA ASN A 255 7.26 9.69 6.58
C ASN A 255 8.33 10.38 5.70
N ALA A 256 9.11 11.34 6.23
CA ALA A 256 10.17 11.99 5.46
C ALA A 256 11.12 10.94 4.86
N GLY A 257 11.39 11.03 3.55
CA GLY A 257 12.21 10.04 2.84
C GLY A 257 11.43 8.84 2.28
N TYR A 258 10.12 8.76 2.49
CA TYR A 258 9.31 7.69 1.90
C TYR A 258 9.23 7.83 0.38
N LEU A 259 9.75 6.83 -0.31
CA LEU A 259 9.79 6.73 -1.77
C LEU A 259 8.51 6.07 -2.30
N GLN A 260 7.87 6.72 -3.27
CA GLN A 260 6.74 6.17 -4.03
C GLN A 260 6.98 6.34 -5.53
N TYR A 261 6.42 5.45 -6.33
CA TYR A 261 6.25 5.66 -7.76
C TYR A 261 4.78 5.89 -8.11
N HIS A 262 4.54 6.63 -9.16
CA HIS A 262 3.22 6.92 -9.71
C HIS A 262 3.24 6.58 -11.20
N VAL A 263 2.22 5.89 -11.68
CA VAL A 263 2.07 5.53 -13.10
C VAL A 263 1.08 6.43 -13.83
N ASN A 264 0.40 7.30 -13.11
CA ASN A 264 -0.57 8.27 -13.61
C ASN A 264 -0.16 9.69 -13.22
N ASP A 265 -0.85 10.67 -13.79
CA ASP A 265 -0.70 12.07 -13.46
C ASP A 265 -0.95 12.32 -11.96
N ILE A 266 -0.18 13.23 -11.37
CA ILE A 266 -0.29 13.61 -9.96
C ILE A 266 -0.16 15.12 -9.78
N TRP A 267 -0.60 15.62 -8.64
CA TRP A 267 -0.14 16.91 -8.12
C TRP A 267 0.89 16.63 -7.03
N ALA A 268 2.17 16.85 -7.33
CA ALA A 268 3.25 16.78 -6.34
C ALA A 268 3.21 18.05 -5.46
N ALA A 269 2.93 17.87 -4.16
CA ALA A 269 2.80 18.96 -3.19
C ALA A 269 3.98 18.98 -2.21
N ASP A 270 3.82 18.48 -0.97
CA ASP A 270 4.89 18.45 0.02
C ASP A 270 5.79 17.20 -0.14
N CYS A 271 6.35 17.05 -1.31
CA CYS A 271 7.29 16.01 -1.68
C CYS A 271 8.36 16.55 -2.64
N SER A 272 9.43 15.80 -2.83
CA SER A 272 10.33 15.96 -3.97
C SER A 272 9.89 14.98 -5.05
N TYR A 273 9.93 15.37 -6.33
CA TYR A 273 9.56 14.47 -7.42
C TYR A 273 10.66 14.38 -8.48
N TYR A 274 10.65 13.27 -9.21
CA TYR A 274 11.51 12.97 -10.35
C TYR A 274 10.65 12.46 -11.49
N GLN A 275 10.95 12.91 -12.71
CA GLN A 275 10.25 12.49 -13.93
C GLN A 275 11.24 12.47 -15.09
N ASP A 276 11.46 11.29 -15.66
CA ASP A 276 12.23 11.06 -16.87
C ASP A 276 11.96 9.64 -17.37
N ASP A 277 11.22 9.50 -18.47
CA ASP A 277 10.76 8.21 -18.99
C ASP A 277 11.92 7.27 -19.36
N ALA A 278 13.09 7.80 -19.70
CA ALA A 278 14.24 7.01 -20.10
C ALA A 278 14.98 6.34 -18.94
N THR A 279 14.83 6.86 -17.72
CA THR A 279 15.67 6.46 -16.56
C THR A 279 14.89 6.16 -15.31
N ILE A 280 13.57 6.47 -15.27
CA ILE A 280 12.73 6.45 -14.07
C ILE A 280 12.79 5.12 -13.29
N TRP A 281 12.72 3.99 -13.99
CA TRP A 281 12.64 2.69 -13.31
C TRP A 281 14.01 2.23 -12.79
N PHE A 282 15.08 2.64 -13.46
CA PHE A 282 16.43 2.48 -12.93
C PHE A 282 16.61 3.31 -11.66
N VAL A 283 16.24 4.59 -11.69
CA VAL A 283 16.30 5.49 -10.53
C VAL A 283 15.44 4.98 -9.38
N TYR A 284 14.22 4.52 -9.66
CA TYR A 284 13.32 3.95 -8.65
C TYR A 284 13.96 2.74 -7.94
N ASN A 285 14.44 1.76 -8.69
CA ASN A 285 15.01 0.55 -8.11
C ASN A 285 16.36 0.82 -7.43
N THR A 286 17.15 1.79 -7.92
CA THR A 286 18.36 2.29 -7.24
C THR A 286 18.00 2.85 -5.86
N LEU A 287 17.03 3.74 -5.78
CA LEU A 287 16.59 4.34 -4.52
C LEU A 287 15.93 3.33 -3.58
N LYS A 288 15.16 2.38 -4.13
CA LYS A 288 14.58 1.28 -3.34
C LYS A 288 15.67 0.41 -2.71
N TYR A 289 16.73 0.09 -3.46
CA TYR A 289 17.90 -0.63 -2.96
C TYR A 289 18.66 0.18 -1.90
N LEU A 290 18.73 1.51 -2.05
CA LEU A 290 19.39 2.43 -1.13
C LEU A 290 18.44 2.98 -0.04
N ARG A 291 17.28 2.37 0.18
CA ARG A 291 16.27 2.85 1.14
C ARG A 291 16.84 3.15 2.54
N PRO A 292 17.71 2.32 3.14
CA PRO A 292 18.35 2.66 4.43
C PRO A 292 19.14 3.96 4.39
N VAL A 293 19.75 4.29 3.24
CA VAL A 293 20.51 5.53 3.03
C VAL A 293 19.58 6.75 3.02
N ILE A 294 18.45 6.65 2.35
CA ILE A 294 17.47 7.73 2.26
C ILE A 294 16.91 8.09 3.64
N SER A 295 16.67 7.09 4.48
CA SER A 295 16.20 7.30 5.86
C SER A 295 17.15 8.16 6.70
N ASN A 296 18.46 8.08 6.42
CA ASN A 296 19.48 8.88 7.13
C ASN A 296 19.71 10.27 6.50
N LEU A 297 19.05 10.61 5.39
CA LEU A 297 19.04 11.98 4.86
C LEU A 297 18.12 12.91 5.64
N GLN A 298 17.38 12.38 6.60
CA GLN A 298 16.49 13.18 7.44
C GLN A 298 17.30 14.20 8.27
N CYS A 299 16.90 15.46 8.18
CA CYS A 299 17.46 16.58 8.93
C CYS A 299 16.39 17.14 9.87
N GLY A 300 16.77 17.46 11.11
CA GLY A 300 15.86 18.05 12.11
C GLY A 300 15.35 17.03 13.13
N ALA A 301 15.64 17.28 14.42
CA ALA A 301 15.32 16.35 15.51
C ALA A 301 13.82 16.32 15.86
N ALA A 302 13.12 17.47 15.76
CA ALA A 302 11.71 17.58 16.12
C ALA A 302 10.75 17.27 14.95
N GLN A 303 11.13 17.64 13.74
CA GLN A 303 10.40 17.34 12.51
C GLN A 303 11.39 16.97 11.41
N PRO A 304 11.48 15.67 11.06
CA PRO A 304 12.38 15.23 10.00
C PRO A 304 12.03 15.86 8.65
N HIS A 305 13.05 16.29 7.91
CA HIS A 305 12.91 16.79 6.54
C HIS A 305 13.92 16.13 5.62
N VAL A 306 13.52 15.85 4.38
CA VAL A 306 14.39 15.40 3.30
C VAL A 306 14.30 16.40 2.14
N TYR A 307 15.44 16.97 1.76
CA TYR A 307 15.51 18.00 0.72
C TYR A 307 15.98 17.43 -0.61
N PRO A 308 15.50 17.95 -1.76
CA PRO A 308 15.95 17.53 -3.09
C PRO A 308 17.48 17.59 -3.25
N LYS A 309 18.10 18.63 -2.70
CA LYS A 309 19.55 18.80 -2.72
C LYS A 309 20.30 17.61 -2.12
N ASN A 310 19.78 17.03 -1.03
CA ASN A 310 20.42 15.90 -0.36
C ASN A 310 20.20 14.60 -1.16
N ILE A 311 19.03 14.43 -1.77
CA ILE A 311 18.72 13.30 -2.64
C ILE A 311 19.63 13.33 -3.88
N ASN A 312 19.74 14.47 -4.54
CA ASN A 312 20.54 14.64 -5.77
C ASN A 312 22.03 14.42 -5.53
N LYS A 313 22.53 14.65 -4.31
CA LYS A 313 23.92 14.40 -3.89
C LYS A 313 24.21 12.96 -3.47
N LEU A 314 23.22 12.08 -3.45
CA LEU A 314 23.47 10.67 -3.16
C LEU A 314 24.50 10.12 -4.15
N CYS A 315 25.58 9.55 -3.61
CA CYS A 315 26.56 8.85 -4.40
C CYS A 315 26.03 7.48 -4.79
N VAL A 316 25.84 7.25 -6.07
CA VAL A 316 25.29 6.01 -6.64
C VAL A 316 26.25 5.44 -7.68
N LEU A 317 26.22 4.12 -7.83
CA LEU A 317 26.97 3.43 -8.87
C LEU A 317 26.13 3.42 -10.16
N ILE A 318 26.59 4.12 -11.18
CA ILE A 318 25.87 4.33 -12.43
C ILE A 318 26.62 3.63 -13.57
N PRO A 319 25.95 2.80 -14.39
CA PRO A 319 26.50 2.23 -15.61
C PRO A 319 26.47 3.25 -16.77
N THR A 320 26.68 2.80 -17.99
CA THR A 320 26.44 3.61 -19.20
C THR A 320 24.96 3.94 -19.36
N GLU A 321 24.65 5.06 -20.02
CA GLU A 321 23.27 5.44 -20.37
C GLU A 321 22.57 4.35 -21.19
N GLU A 322 23.29 3.72 -22.11
CA GLU A 322 22.75 2.62 -22.92
C GLU A 322 22.25 1.46 -22.06
N LEU A 323 22.99 1.07 -21.03
CA LEU A 323 22.59 -0.02 -20.12
C LEU A 323 21.41 0.39 -19.23
N ILE A 324 21.34 1.67 -18.82
CA ILE A 324 20.19 2.22 -18.09
C ILE A 324 18.94 2.17 -18.98
N HIS A 325 19.02 2.65 -20.20
CA HIS A 325 17.89 2.65 -21.14
C HIS A 325 17.44 1.23 -21.46
N LYS A 326 18.38 0.32 -21.73
CA LYS A 326 18.08 -1.10 -21.96
C LYS A 326 17.34 -1.74 -20.78
N TYR A 327 17.76 -1.46 -19.56
CA TYR A 327 17.04 -1.92 -18.38
C TYR A 327 15.65 -1.30 -18.28
N ASN A 328 15.56 0.01 -18.47
CA ASN A 328 14.31 0.76 -18.36
C ASN A 328 13.28 0.25 -19.40
N ASP A 329 13.70 0.02 -20.64
CA ASP A 329 12.87 -0.55 -21.70
C ASP A 329 12.41 -1.97 -21.37
N PHE A 330 13.27 -2.76 -20.70
CA PHE A 330 12.95 -4.13 -20.30
C PHE A 330 11.90 -4.19 -19.21
N VAL A 331 11.95 -3.28 -18.24
CA VAL A 331 11.01 -3.28 -17.10
C VAL A 331 9.77 -2.41 -17.31
N LYS A 332 9.82 -1.48 -18.28
CA LYS A 332 8.68 -0.60 -18.61
C LYS A 332 7.37 -1.36 -18.82
N PRO A 333 7.31 -2.48 -19.57
CA PRO A 333 6.08 -3.26 -19.71
C PRO A 333 5.49 -3.74 -18.39
N TYR A 334 6.31 -4.01 -17.36
CA TYR A 334 5.82 -4.40 -16.03
C TYR A 334 5.05 -3.25 -15.37
N TYR A 335 5.58 -2.03 -15.45
CA TYR A 335 4.93 -0.85 -14.89
C TYR A 335 3.73 -0.37 -15.72
N ASP A 336 3.75 -0.58 -17.03
CA ASP A 336 2.57 -0.36 -17.89
C ASP A 336 1.43 -1.32 -17.53
N GLU A 337 1.73 -2.61 -17.28
CA GLU A 337 0.77 -3.59 -16.79
C GLU A 337 0.25 -3.23 -15.39
N ILE A 338 1.12 -2.79 -14.47
CA ILE A 338 0.74 -2.30 -13.13
C ILE A 338 -0.25 -1.14 -13.24
N LYS A 339 -0.04 -0.22 -14.19
CA LYS A 339 -0.97 0.89 -14.47
C LYS A 339 -2.36 0.38 -14.82
N VAL A 340 -2.44 -0.59 -15.73
CA VAL A 340 -3.71 -1.19 -16.17
C VAL A 340 -4.40 -1.91 -15.01
N LEU A 341 -3.65 -2.71 -14.23
CA LEU A 341 -4.19 -3.43 -13.08
C LEU A 341 -4.73 -2.49 -12.00
N ASN A 342 -4.06 -1.37 -11.72
CA ASN A 342 -4.56 -0.36 -10.80
C ASN A 342 -5.85 0.29 -11.29
N GLN A 343 -5.96 0.59 -12.58
CA GLN A 343 -7.20 1.11 -13.17
C GLN A 343 -8.35 0.09 -13.08
N HIS A 344 -8.06 -1.18 -13.37
CA HIS A 344 -9.05 -2.26 -13.20
C HIS A 344 -9.51 -2.36 -11.75
N ASN A 345 -8.60 -2.30 -10.78
CA ASN A 345 -8.96 -2.36 -9.35
C ASN A 345 -9.87 -1.19 -8.93
N GLN A 346 -9.62 0.02 -9.45
CA GLN A 346 -10.50 1.16 -9.20
C GLN A 346 -11.91 0.91 -9.75
N LEU A 347 -12.03 0.43 -11.00
CA LEU A 347 -13.32 0.13 -11.63
C LEU A 347 -14.05 -1.01 -10.91
N LEU A 348 -13.36 -2.10 -10.57
CA LEU A 348 -13.92 -3.22 -9.82
C LEU A 348 -14.44 -2.78 -8.45
N THR A 349 -13.69 -1.93 -7.75
CA THR A 349 -14.10 -1.34 -6.46
C THR A 349 -15.36 -0.50 -6.62
N GLN A 350 -15.41 0.39 -7.61
CA GLN A 350 -16.58 1.22 -7.88
C GLN A 350 -17.82 0.36 -8.22
N GLN A 351 -17.66 -0.64 -9.09
CA GLN A 351 -18.76 -1.53 -9.45
C GLN A 351 -19.28 -2.31 -8.24
N ARG A 352 -18.38 -2.90 -7.44
CA ARG A 352 -18.75 -3.59 -6.20
C ARG A 352 -19.51 -2.68 -5.25
N ASP A 353 -19.02 -1.47 -5.01
CA ASP A 353 -19.59 -0.52 -4.06
C ASP A 353 -20.94 0.04 -4.55
N MET A 354 -21.17 0.09 -5.87
CA MET A 354 -22.49 0.40 -6.44
C MET A 354 -23.47 -0.76 -6.34
N LEU A 355 -22.99 -2.00 -6.48
CA LEU A 355 -23.82 -3.21 -6.40
C LEU A 355 -24.21 -3.55 -4.96
N LEU A 356 -23.31 -3.37 -4.02
CA LEU A 356 -23.47 -3.73 -2.61
C LEU A 356 -24.80 -3.24 -2.01
N PRO A 357 -25.15 -1.93 -2.01
CA PRO A 357 -26.43 -1.48 -1.42
C PRO A 357 -27.66 -1.97 -2.18
N ARG A 358 -27.56 -2.21 -3.49
CA ARG A 358 -28.68 -2.70 -4.31
C ARG A 358 -29.00 -4.17 -4.05
N LEU A 359 -27.96 -5.00 -3.94
CA LEU A 359 -28.09 -6.41 -3.61
C LEU A 359 -28.57 -6.60 -2.18
N MET A 360 -28.02 -5.85 -1.23
CA MET A 360 -28.38 -5.95 0.18
C MET A 360 -29.80 -5.47 0.48
N SER A 361 -30.32 -4.48 -0.25
CA SER A 361 -31.68 -3.98 -0.10
C SER A 361 -32.73 -4.77 -0.90
N GLY A 362 -32.32 -5.76 -1.71
CA GLY A 362 -33.21 -6.49 -2.61
C GLY A 362 -33.74 -5.66 -3.79
N LYS A 363 -33.21 -4.46 -4.05
CA LYS A 363 -33.52 -3.65 -5.24
C LYS A 363 -32.99 -4.25 -6.53
N LEU A 364 -32.00 -5.12 -6.43
CA LEU A 364 -31.53 -5.98 -7.49
C LEU A 364 -31.85 -7.42 -7.09
N GLU A 365 -32.74 -8.05 -7.84
CA GLU A 365 -33.12 -9.45 -7.60
C GLU A 365 -32.04 -10.41 -8.11
N VAL A 366 -31.72 -11.42 -7.30
CA VAL A 366 -30.77 -12.51 -7.56
C VAL A 366 -31.33 -13.83 -7.04
#